data_addde15af83a538a2c0f0efdd92e51a5
#
_entry.id   addde15af83a538a2c0f0efdd92e51a5
#
_cell.length_a   1.000
_cell.length_b   1.000
_cell.length_c   1.000
_cell.angle_alpha   90.00
_cell.angle_beta   90.00
_cell.angle_gamma   90.00
#
_symmetry.space_group_name_H-M   'P 1'
#
loop_
_entity.id
_entity.type
_entity.pdbx_description
1 polymer ?
#
loop_
_entity_poly.entity_id
_entity_poly.type
_entity_poly.pdbx_seq_one_letter_code
_entity_poly.pdbx_strand_id
1 'polypeptide(L)'
;MDKKLLTEAGYNVLKKELLYLKKKRWKEVSEKVQESRNFCDFNEDPEYQISVDEFATLKKKINDLEYTIKQAKIIKNANIREVGIGSIVTVKEMTGKYEMHLKLVSTAESHLSENYISDESPIGKSLIGHKLNDNVIVMTPSGMMHLLITEIQ
;
A
#
# COMPACT_ATOMS: atom_id res chain seq x y z
N MET A 1 6.69 -4.71 18.63
CA MET A 1 6.96 -4.48 17.19
C MET A 1 5.78 -5.00 16.39
N ASP A 2 5.10 -4.11 15.74
CA ASP A 2 3.89 -4.48 15.00
C ASP A 2 4.27 -5.25 13.73
N LYS A 3 3.93 -6.53 13.72
CA LYS A 3 4.09 -7.35 12.51
C LYS A 3 3.14 -6.83 11.46
N LYS A 4 3.66 -6.39 10.32
CA LYS A 4 2.83 -5.97 9.19
C LYS A 4 2.15 -7.19 8.58
N LEU A 5 0.82 -7.19 8.63
CA LEU A 5 0.01 -8.24 8.03
C LEU A 5 -0.07 -7.99 6.51
N LEU A 6 0.29 -8.97 5.72
CA LEU A 6 0.23 -8.90 4.25
C LEU A 6 -0.56 -10.08 3.69
N THR A 7 -1.25 -9.84 2.58
CA THR A 7 -1.78 -10.94 1.77
C THR A 7 -0.64 -11.61 1.00
N GLU A 8 -0.81 -12.87 0.61
CA GLU A 8 0.20 -13.58 -0.20
C GLU A 8 0.44 -12.89 -1.54
N ALA A 9 -0.62 -12.41 -2.18
CA ALA A 9 -0.52 -11.66 -3.43
C ALA A 9 0.25 -10.36 -3.25
N GLY A 10 -0.05 -9.57 -2.22
CA GLY A 10 0.65 -8.33 -1.91
C GLY A 10 2.12 -8.55 -1.57
N TYR A 11 2.42 -9.58 -0.78
CA TYR A 11 3.81 -9.95 -0.49
C TYR A 11 4.62 -10.24 -1.76
N ASN A 12 4.03 -11.00 -2.70
CA ASN A 12 4.69 -11.32 -3.97
C ASN A 12 4.89 -10.09 -4.85
N VAL A 13 3.94 -9.15 -4.87
CA VAL A 13 4.06 -7.89 -5.62
C VAL A 13 5.18 -7.03 -5.04
N LEU A 14 5.22 -6.84 -3.71
CA LEU A 14 6.28 -6.06 -3.05
C LEU A 14 7.67 -6.69 -3.27
N LYS A 15 7.75 -8.02 -3.27
CA LYS A 15 8.99 -8.73 -3.57
C LYS A 15 9.48 -8.52 -5.00
N LYS A 16 8.56 -8.53 -5.97
CA LYS A 16 8.88 -8.22 -7.38
C LYS A 16 9.34 -6.76 -7.54
N GLU A 17 8.66 -5.83 -6.88
CA GLU A 17 9.04 -4.41 -6.88
C GLU A 17 10.46 -4.23 -6.31
N LEU A 18 10.76 -4.87 -5.18
CA LEU A 18 12.09 -4.83 -4.58
C LEU A 18 13.17 -5.33 -5.53
N LEU A 19 12.93 -6.46 -6.20
CA LEU A 19 13.86 -7.01 -7.18
C LEU A 19 14.08 -6.07 -8.37
N TYR A 20 13.03 -5.44 -8.87
CA TYR A 20 13.11 -4.45 -9.95
C TYR A 20 13.94 -3.23 -9.53
N LEU A 21 13.68 -2.69 -8.34
CA LEU A 21 14.42 -1.54 -7.82
C LEU A 21 15.91 -1.85 -7.63
N LYS A 22 16.24 -3.02 -7.09
CA LYS A 22 17.63 -3.44 -6.86
C LYS A 22 18.40 -3.76 -8.13
N LYS A 23 17.75 -4.39 -9.11
CA LYS A 23 18.45 -4.83 -10.33
C LYS A 23 18.48 -3.77 -11.41
N LYS A 24 17.33 -3.15 -11.70
CA LYS A 24 17.19 -2.22 -12.83
C LYS A 24 17.37 -0.77 -12.40
N ARG A 25 16.53 -0.30 -11.49
CA ARG A 25 16.57 1.12 -11.08
C ARG A 25 17.87 1.52 -10.39
N TRP A 26 18.40 0.64 -9.57
CA TRP A 26 19.69 0.89 -8.92
C TRP A 26 20.81 1.13 -9.93
N LYS A 27 20.88 0.29 -10.96
CA LYS A 27 21.88 0.42 -12.02
C LYS A 27 21.70 1.74 -12.80
N GLU A 28 20.48 2.03 -13.26
CA GLU A 28 20.16 3.25 -14.01
C GLU A 28 20.52 4.51 -13.23
N VAL A 29 20.12 4.59 -11.96
CA VAL A 29 20.35 5.79 -11.13
C VAL A 29 21.82 5.93 -10.73
N SER A 30 22.52 4.83 -10.45
CA SER A 30 23.95 4.86 -10.15
C SER A 30 24.80 5.27 -11.37
N GLU A 31 24.45 4.80 -12.57
CA GLU A 31 25.09 5.24 -13.82
C GLU A 31 24.86 6.75 -14.05
N LYS A 32 23.64 7.23 -13.82
CA LYS A 32 23.30 8.65 -13.93
C LYS A 32 24.11 9.54 -12.96
N VAL A 33 24.31 9.07 -11.72
CA VAL A 33 25.18 9.77 -10.75
C VAL A 33 26.62 9.80 -11.23
N GLN A 34 27.14 8.71 -11.77
CA GLN A 34 28.50 8.63 -12.30
C GLN A 34 28.69 9.54 -13.51
N GLU A 35 27.73 9.55 -14.44
CA GLU A 35 27.76 10.44 -15.61
C GLU A 35 27.74 11.91 -15.19
N SER A 36 26.83 12.30 -14.30
CA SER A 36 26.78 13.66 -13.75
C SER A 36 28.10 14.06 -13.09
N ARG A 37 28.74 13.12 -12.40
CA ARG A 37 30.03 13.33 -11.73
C ARG A 37 31.19 13.61 -12.70
N ASN A 38 31.15 13.00 -13.88
CA ASN A 38 32.20 13.14 -14.88
C ASN A 38 32.12 14.46 -15.65
N PHE A 39 30.94 15.06 -15.73
CA PHE A 39 30.68 16.24 -16.54
C PHE A 39 30.56 17.55 -15.76
N CYS A 40 30.58 17.52 -14.43
CA CYS A 40 30.19 18.64 -13.58
C CYS A 40 31.29 19.05 -12.60
N ASP A 41 31.36 20.34 -12.34
CA ASP A 41 32.09 20.89 -11.22
C ASP A 41 31.29 20.64 -9.94
N PHE A 42 31.82 19.81 -9.03
CA PHE A 42 31.10 19.11 -7.94
C PHE A 42 30.28 19.99 -6.99
N ASN A 43 30.49 21.31 -6.96
CA ASN A 43 29.92 22.13 -5.91
C ASN A 43 28.73 23.01 -6.35
N GLU A 44 28.48 23.16 -7.65
CA GLU A 44 27.49 24.13 -8.12
C GLU A 44 26.53 23.61 -9.21
N ASP A 45 26.62 22.33 -9.63
CA ASP A 45 25.76 21.80 -10.68
C ASP A 45 24.46 21.24 -10.13
N PRO A 46 23.31 21.87 -10.48
CA PRO A 46 22.00 21.37 -10.05
C PRO A 46 21.69 19.96 -10.53
N GLU A 47 22.18 19.53 -11.70
CA GLU A 47 21.93 18.18 -12.22
C GLU A 47 22.61 17.09 -11.40
N TYR A 48 23.83 17.38 -10.93
CA TYR A 48 24.51 16.45 -10.01
C TYR A 48 23.75 16.31 -8.70
N GLN A 49 23.31 17.41 -8.11
CA GLN A 49 22.54 17.35 -6.86
C GLN A 49 21.22 16.61 -7.03
N ILE A 50 20.49 16.80 -8.13
CA ILE A 50 19.26 16.09 -8.45
C ILE A 50 19.51 14.58 -8.57
N SER A 51 20.59 14.16 -9.23
CA SER A 51 20.91 12.74 -9.39
C SER A 51 21.32 12.08 -8.06
N VAL A 52 22.02 12.80 -7.19
CA VAL A 52 22.35 12.33 -5.83
C VAL A 52 21.09 12.21 -4.98
N ASP A 53 20.17 13.15 -5.03
CA ASP A 53 18.91 13.11 -4.30
C ASP A 53 18.01 11.97 -4.80
N GLU A 54 17.96 11.72 -6.10
CA GLU A 54 17.26 10.58 -6.70
C GLU A 54 17.83 9.24 -6.18
N PHE A 55 19.16 9.14 -6.11
CA PHE A 55 19.82 7.95 -5.58
C PHE A 55 19.52 7.73 -4.09
N ALA A 56 19.56 8.79 -3.29
CA ALA A 56 19.22 8.71 -1.86
C ALA A 56 17.76 8.29 -1.63
N THR A 57 16.84 8.82 -2.43
CA THR A 57 15.41 8.47 -2.41
C THR A 57 15.20 7.01 -2.79
N LEU A 58 15.86 6.51 -3.83
CA LEU A 58 15.81 5.12 -4.24
C LEU A 58 16.33 4.18 -3.14
N LYS A 59 17.47 4.53 -2.53
CA LYS A 59 18.05 3.76 -1.43
C LYS A 59 17.11 3.67 -0.24
N LYS A 60 16.47 4.78 0.13
CA LYS A 60 15.47 4.80 1.19
C LYS A 60 14.29 3.90 0.85
N LYS A 61 13.75 3.99 -0.37
CA LYS A 61 12.63 3.14 -0.81
C LYS A 61 12.96 1.65 -0.76
N ILE A 62 14.16 1.27 -1.18
CA ILE A 62 14.64 -0.12 -1.10
C ILE A 62 14.69 -0.59 0.36
N ASN A 63 15.27 0.21 1.25
CA ASN A 63 15.37 -0.15 2.66
C ASN A 63 13.99 -0.29 3.32
N ASP A 64 13.05 0.60 3.02
CA ASP A 64 11.68 0.56 3.55
C ASP A 64 10.93 -0.68 3.07
N LEU A 65 11.10 -1.06 1.79
CA LEU A 65 10.52 -2.29 1.24
C LEU A 65 11.15 -3.55 1.86
N GLU A 66 12.46 -3.59 2.01
CA GLU A 66 13.15 -4.71 2.69
C GLU A 66 12.67 -4.87 4.12
N TYR A 67 12.57 -3.78 4.86
CA TYR A 67 12.06 -3.78 6.23
C TYR A 67 10.61 -4.30 6.28
N THR A 68 9.75 -3.82 5.39
CA THR A 68 8.35 -4.25 5.30
C THR A 68 8.25 -5.75 5.00
N ILE A 69 9.00 -6.24 4.02
CA ILE A 69 9.01 -7.67 3.65
C ILE A 69 9.55 -8.54 4.80
N LYS A 70 10.59 -8.08 5.48
CA LYS A 70 11.19 -8.80 6.62
C LYS A 70 10.24 -8.90 7.82
N GLN A 71 9.43 -7.88 8.07
CA GLN A 71 8.45 -7.86 9.16
C GLN A 71 7.09 -8.44 8.78
N ALA A 72 6.92 -8.85 7.51
CA ALA A 72 5.65 -9.33 7.00
C ALA A 72 5.23 -10.66 7.65
N LYS A 73 3.96 -10.72 8.05
CA LYS A 73 3.27 -11.96 8.36
C LYS A 73 2.20 -12.19 7.29
N ILE A 74 2.36 -13.28 6.54
CA ILE A 74 1.42 -13.61 5.47
C ILE A 74 0.14 -14.18 6.06
N ILE A 75 -1.00 -13.61 5.67
CA ILE A 75 -2.32 -14.12 5.99
C ILE A 75 -2.75 -15.05 4.86
N LYS A 76 -2.93 -16.34 5.18
CA LYS A 76 -3.27 -17.36 4.18
C LYS A 76 -4.77 -17.48 3.91
N ASN A 77 -5.63 -17.09 4.85
CA ASN A 77 -7.07 -17.22 4.72
C ASN A 77 -7.78 -15.98 5.27
N ALA A 78 -8.61 -15.35 4.42
CA ALA A 78 -9.59 -14.38 4.89
C ALA A 78 -10.71 -15.12 5.65
N ASN A 79 -11.12 -14.59 6.79
CA ASN A 79 -12.27 -15.12 7.51
C ASN A 79 -13.54 -14.63 6.81
N ILE A 80 -14.32 -15.55 6.24
CA ILE A 80 -15.58 -15.23 5.54
C ILE A 80 -16.67 -14.73 6.51
N ARG A 81 -16.52 -14.99 7.80
CA ARG A 81 -17.53 -14.62 8.81
C ARG A 81 -17.40 -13.18 9.32
N GLU A 82 -16.22 -12.65 9.31
CA GLU A 82 -15.91 -11.31 9.79
C GLU A 82 -14.96 -10.60 8.84
N VAL A 83 -15.14 -9.31 8.67
CA VAL A 83 -14.24 -8.49 7.86
C VAL A 83 -12.87 -8.40 8.52
N GLY A 84 -11.84 -8.77 7.80
CA GLY A 84 -10.46 -8.70 8.24
C GLY A 84 -9.52 -8.36 7.07
N ILE A 85 -8.22 -8.28 7.35
CA ILE A 85 -7.22 -8.07 6.29
C ILE A 85 -7.24 -9.26 5.33
N GLY A 86 -7.33 -8.97 4.03
CA GLY A 86 -7.47 -9.95 2.97
C GLY A 86 -8.91 -10.19 2.53
N SER A 87 -9.91 -9.72 3.29
CA SER A 87 -11.32 -9.85 2.91
C SER A 87 -11.68 -8.93 1.75
N ILE A 88 -12.49 -9.45 0.83
CA ILE A 88 -13.15 -8.65 -0.21
C ILE A 88 -14.57 -8.39 0.29
N VAL A 89 -14.92 -7.13 0.46
CA VAL A 89 -16.19 -6.70 1.02
C VAL A 89 -16.96 -5.91 0.00
N THR A 90 -18.21 -6.29 -0.23
CA THR A 90 -19.14 -5.47 -0.99
C THR A 90 -20.00 -4.69 -0.01
N VAL A 91 -19.96 -3.36 -0.13
CA VAL A 91 -20.72 -2.44 0.71
C VAL A 91 -21.62 -1.56 -0.14
N LYS A 92 -22.82 -1.30 0.37
CA LYS A 92 -23.79 -0.43 -0.24
C LYS A 92 -24.00 0.80 0.64
N GLU A 93 -23.87 1.98 0.05
CA GLU A 93 -24.21 3.22 0.74
C GLU A 93 -25.72 3.38 0.86
N MET A 94 -26.20 3.62 2.10
CA MET A 94 -27.64 3.71 2.38
C MET A 94 -28.31 4.98 1.82
N THR A 95 -27.56 6.07 1.71
CA THR A 95 -28.06 7.36 1.20
C THR A 95 -27.86 7.56 -0.29
N GLY A 96 -26.87 6.88 -0.87
CA GLY A 96 -26.58 6.83 -2.29
C GLY A 96 -26.87 5.43 -2.86
N LYS A 97 -27.12 5.33 -4.15
CA LYS A 97 -27.31 4.05 -4.83
C LYS A 97 -26.00 3.41 -5.26
N TYR A 98 -24.92 3.69 -4.53
CA TYR A 98 -23.58 3.22 -4.89
C TYR A 98 -23.24 1.94 -4.13
N GLU A 99 -22.77 0.99 -4.89
CA GLU A 99 -22.19 -0.25 -4.39
C GLU A 99 -20.68 -0.23 -4.64
N MET A 100 -19.92 -0.56 -3.64
CA MET A 100 -18.45 -0.55 -3.70
C MET A 100 -17.90 -1.93 -3.36
N HIS A 101 -16.98 -2.40 -4.20
CA HIS A 101 -16.22 -3.63 -3.96
C HIS A 101 -14.84 -3.24 -3.43
N LEU A 102 -14.59 -3.53 -2.17
CA LEU A 102 -13.39 -3.10 -1.46
C LEU A 102 -12.61 -4.31 -0.97
N LYS A 103 -11.31 -4.31 -1.19
CA LYS A 103 -10.41 -5.29 -0.58
C LYS A 103 -9.66 -4.64 0.57
N LEU A 104 -9.83 -5.22 1.76
CA LEU A 104 -9.12 -4.77 2.94
C LEU A 104 -7.70 -5.33 2.94
N VAL A 105 -6.74 -4.43 2.98
CA VAL A 105 -5.31 -4.77 2.93
C VAL A 105 -4.54 -3.96 3.98
N SER A 106 -3.30 -4.32 4.23
CA SER A 106 -2.43 -3.47 5.06
C SER A 106 -2.07 -2.17 4.35
N THR A 107 -1.66 -1.17 5.11
CA THR A 107 -1.21 0.12 4.57
C THR A 107 -0.10 -0.04 3.52
N ALA A 108 0.76 -1.05 3.66
CA ALA A 108 1.83 -1.35 2.70
C ALA A 108 1.32 -1.79 1.32
N GLU A 109 0.13 -2.35 1.24
CA GLU A 109 -0.47 -2.87 0.00
C GLU A 109 -1.53 -1.93 -0.60
N SER A 110 -2.01 -0.95 0.16
CA SER A 110 -3.14 -0.09 -0.25
C SER A 110 -2.92 0.69 -1.55
N HIS A 111 -1.67 0.93 -1.91
CA HIS A 111 -1.30 1.63 -3.15
C HIS A 111 -1.28 0.74 -4.41
N LEU A 112 -1.46 -0.57 -4.26
CA LEU A 112 -1.35 -1.51 -5.38
C LEU A 112 -2.59 -1.52 -6.29
N SER A 113 -3.74 -1.09 -5.81
CA SER A 113 -4.98 -1.00 -6.59
C SER A 113 -5.94 0.05 -6.00
N GLU A 114 -6.74 0.66 -6.85
CA GLU A 114 -7.74 1.67 -6.45
C GLU A 114 -8.82 1.11 -5.51
N ASN A 115 -9.14 -0.18 -5.63
CA ASN A 115 -10.14 -0.86 -4.79
C ASN A 115 -9.56 -1.39 -3.47
N TYR A 116 -8.26 -1.18 -3.22
CA TYR A 116 -7.63 -1.60 -1.99
C TYR A 116 -7.76 -0.50 -0.95
N ILE A 117 -8.29 -0.89 0.22
CA ILE A 117 -8.47 0.01 1.35
C ILE A 117 -7.57 -0.45 2.49
N SER A 118 -6.81 0.50 3.03
CA SER A 118 -5.95 0.26 4.18
C SER A 118 -6.78 -0.02 5.43
N ASP A 119 -6.33 -0.97 6.22
CA ASP A 119 -6.84 -1.26 7.57
C ASP A 119 -6.77 -0.05 8.52
N GLU A 120 -5.85 0.89 8.26
CA GLU A 120 -5.70 2.13 9.03
C GLU A 120 -6.58 3.29 8.51
N SER A 121 -7.19 3.15 7.34
CA SER A 121 -8.09 4.16 6.78
C SER A 121 -9.40 4.27 7.60
N PRO A 122 -10.10 5.41 7.58
CA PRO A 122 -11.38 5.55 8.28
C PRO A 122 -12.40 4.48 7.90
N ILE A 123 -12.52 4.16 6.61
CA ILE A 123 -13.41 3.09 6.12
C ILE A 123 -12.91 1.72 6.58
N GLY A 124 -11.63 1.43 6.42
CA GLY A 124 -11.03 0.16 6.82
C GLY A 124 -11.19 -0.12 8.32
N LYS A 125 -10.85 0.83 9.16
CA LYS A 125 -11.04 0.72 10.62
C LYS A 125 -12.49 0.47 11.02
N SER A 126 -13.42 1.11 10.32
CA SER A 126 -14.85 0.97 10.62
C SER A 126 -15.41 -0.38 10.17
N LEU A 127 -14.87 -0.97 9.09
CA LEU A 127 -15.35 -2.26 8.56
C LEU A 127 -14.78 -3.48 9.30
N ILE A 128 -13.57 -3.39 9.84
CA ILE A 128 -12.90 -4.51 10.52
C ILE A 128 -13.75 -5.02 11.70
N GLY A 129 -13.91 -6.33 11.79
CA GLY A 129 -14.66 -7.00 12.84
C GLY A 129 -16.18 -7.04 12.64
N HIS A 130 -16.71 -6.37 11.63
CA HIS A 130 -18.11 -6.44 11.26
C HIS A 130 -18.43 -7.69 10.43
N LYS A 131 -19.72 -8.06 10.42
CA LYS A 131 -20.23 -9.26 9.78
C LYS A 131 -21.14 -8.90 8.60
N LEU A 132 -21.50 -9.93 7.84
CA LEU A 132 -22.50 -9.81 6.78
C LEU A 132 -23.81 -9.20 7.31
N ASN A 133 -24.40 -8.29 6.56
CA ASN A 133 -25.60 -7.52 6.87
C ASN A 133 -25.46 -6.49 8.03
N ASP A 134 -24.26 -6.26 8.52
CA ASP A 134 -24.02 -5.18 9.48
C ASP A 134 -24.12 -3.79 8.83
N ASN A 135 -24.71 -2.87 9.56
CA ASN A 135 -24.70 -1.44 9.23
C ASN A 135 -23.47 -0.80 9.89
N VAL A 136 -22.65 -0.16 9.10
CA VAL A 136 -21.43 0.50 9.58
C VAL A 136 -21.52 1.99 9.33
N ILE A 137 -21.28 2.79 10.37
CA ILE A 137 -21.18 4.25 10.26
C ILE A 137 -19.70 4.62 10.16
N VAL A 138 -19.34 5.28 9.07
CA VAL A 138 -17.98 5.72 8.80
C VAL A 138 -17.90 7.23 8.88
N MET A 139 -17.02 7.76 9.72
CA MET A 139 -16.71 9.17 9.77
C MET A 139 -15.64 9.49 8.73
N THR A 140 -16.01 10.23 7.69
CA THR A 140 -15.09 10.71 6.67
C THR A 140 -14.92 12.23 6.74
N PRO A 141 -13.86 12.82 6.16
CA PRO A 141 -13.73 14.27 6.06
C PRO A 141 -14.90 14.94 5.33
N SER A 142 -15.61 14.20 4.47
CA SER A 142 -16.79 14.68 3.73
C SER A 142 -18.10 14.54 4.51
N GLY A 143 -18.09 13.92 5.69
CA GLY A 143 -19.26 13.67 6.52
C GLY A 143 -19.41 12.20 6.94
N MET A 144 -20.56 11.88 7.53
CA MET A 144 -20.90 10.51 7.91
C MET A 144 -21.43 9.71 6.71
N MET A 145 -20.89 8.52 6.52
CA MET A 145 -21.41 7.55 5.56
C MET A 145 -22.02 6.35 6.29
N HIS A 146 -23.18 5.92 5.82
CA HIS A 146 -23.84 4.71 6.31
C HIS A 146 -23.64 3.59 5.28
N LEU A 147 -22.92 2.55 5.65
CA LEU A 147 -22.59 1.42 4.78
C LEU A 147 -23.25 0.15 5.27
N LEU A 148 -23.86 -0.59 4.36
CA LEU A 148 -24.37 -1.93 4.61
C LEU A 148 -23.44 -2.95 3.95
N ILE A 149 -22.97 -3.92 4.72
CA ILE A 149 -22.15 -5.02 4.21
C ILE A 149 -23.08 -6.05 3.57
N THR A 150 -23.00 -6.17 2.24
CA THR A 150 -23.87 -7.08 1.47
C THR A 150 -23.19 -8.40 1.13
N GLU A 151 -21.86 -8.44 1.07
CA GLU A 151 -21.08 -9.62 0.77
C GLU A 151 -19.70 -9.57 1.41
N ILE A 152 -19.20 -10.71 1.86
CA ILE A 152 -17.82 -10.92 2.36
C ILE A 152 -17.23 -12.13 1.66
N GLN A 153 -16.07 -11.97 1.02
CA GLN A 153 -15.28 -13.03 0.39
C GLN A 153 -13.87 -13.10 0.96
#